data_f8ea245e9578e064bae40432c6bec010
#
_entry.id   f8ea245e9578e064bae40432c6bec010
#
_cell.length_a   1.000
_cell.length_b   1.000
_cell.length_c   1.000
_cell.angle_alpha   90.00
_cell.angle_beta   90.00
_cell.angle_gamma   90.00
#
_symmetry.space_group_name_H-M   'P 1'
#
loop_
_entity.id
_entity.type
_entity.pdbx_description
1 polymer ?
#
loop_
_entity_poly.entity_id
_entity_poly.type
_entity_poly.pdbx_seq_one_letter_code
_entity_poly.pdbx_strand_id
1 'polypeptide(L)'
;MIKKLIAILTLATSSVYADQTLTAQAWLVADHNGKILEGSNMSEVRSIASITKLMTAMVVLDSGQSLTEIIPKKLYNKQLTREILIDLAIVKSDNNAAQMLCDYYPGGYNSCIEAMNQKALALQMINSTFTDPTGRMHTNVSTAHDLIKLVFAASTYPLIVQASNMDAVRWNISKKKNIEFRNTNSLVGHGYKFLVSKTGFINKAGGCIVMMIDTANGIRTVVLLGSKNTKTRIPEAKMLSMLY
;
A
#
# COMPACT_ATOMS: atom_id res chain seq x y z
N MET A 1 -1.98 -31.77 60.90
CA MET A 1 -1.46 -31.69 59.53
C MET A 1 -2.51 -31.01 58.67
N ILE A 2 -2.36 -29.71 58.45
CA ILE A 2 -3.30 -28.89 57.68
C ILE A 2 -2.76 -28.75 56.25
N LYS A 3 -3.40 -29.39 55.28
CA LYS A 3 -3.06 -29.23 53.87
C LYS A 3 -3.62 -27.89 53.36
N LYS A 4 -2.74 -26.92 53.07
CA LYS A 4 -3.11 -25.68 52.37
C LYS A 4 -3.36 -26.00 50.92
N LEU A 5 -4.61 -25.84 50.48
CA LEU A 5 -5.01 -25.88 49.09
C LEU A 5 -4.67 -24.51 48.49
N ILE A 6 -3.69 -24.44 47.59
CA ILE A 6 -3.39 -23.25 46.82
C ILE A 6 -4.29 -23.30 45.56
N ALA A 7 -5.32 -22.48 45.57
CA ALA A 7 -6.14 -22.26 44.37
C ALA A 7 -5.35 -21.32 43.41
N ILE A 8 -4.89 -21.86 42.29
CA ILE A 8 -4.33 -21.06 41.20
C ILE A 8 -5.51 -20.43 40.47
N LEU A 9 -5.72 -19.15 40.69
CA LEU A 9 -6.69 -18.34 39.98
C LEU A 9 -6.07 -17.97 38.62
N THR A 10 -6.37 -18.75 37.59
CA THR A 10 -6.07 -18.38 36.20
C THR A 10 -7.00 -17.24 35.82
N LEU A 11 -6.49 -16.00 35.84
CA LEU A 11 -7.14 -14.87 35.20
C LEU A 11 -7.10 -15.12 33.67
N ALA A 12 -8.21 -15.60 33.15
CA ALA A 12 -8.49 -15.51 31.72
C ALA A 12 -8.74 -14.02 31.41
N THR A 13 -7.71 -13.33 30.92
CA THR A 13 -7.90 -12.03 30.28
C THR A 13 -8.58 -12.28 28.96
N SER A 14 -9.92 -12.40 28.99
CA SER A 14 -10.73 -12.26 27.78
C SER A 14 -10.53 -10.82 27.30
N SER A 15 -9.73 -10.67 26.26
CA SER A 15 -9.62 -9.42 25.51
C SER A 15 -11.00 -9.05 25.01
N VAL A 16 -11.58 -8.00 25.60
CA VAL A 16 -12.78 -7.34 25.12
C VAL A 16 -12.36 -6.54 23.88
N TYR A 17 -12.06 -7.21 22.78
CA TYR A 17 -12.18 -6.61 21.46
C TYR A 17 -13.62 -6.83 21.04
N ALA A 18 -14.43 -5.78 21.27
CA ALA A 18 -15.78 -5.71 20.74
C ALA A 18 -15.74 -6.16 19.26
N ASP A 19 -16.68 -7.00 18.91
CA ASP A 19 -16.99 -7.55 17.60
C ASP A 19 -17.09 -6.43 16.52
N GLN A 20 -15.95 -5.85 16.12
CA GLN A 20 -15.88 -4.98 14.97
C GLN A 20 -15.86 -5.89 13.75
N THR A 21 -17.06 -6.21 13.24
CA THR A 21 -17.20 -6.93 12.00
C THR A 21 -16.46 -6.19 10.89
N LEU A 22 -15.41 -6.84 10.34
CA LEU A 22 -14.70 -6.34 9.18
C LEU A 22 -15.69 -6.16 8.02
N THR A 23 -15.64 -5.00 7.38
CA THR A 23 -16.43 -4.76 6.16
C THR A 23 -15.68 -5.14 4.90
N ALA A 24 -14.37 -5.42 5.03
CA ALA A 24 -13.52 -5.90 3.94
C ALA A 24 -14.03 -7.25 3.40
N GLN A 25 -14.03 -7.38 2.08
CA GLN A 25 -14.50 -8.59 1.40
C GLN A 25 -13.39 -9.64 1.24
N ALA A 26 -12.15 -9.22 1.15
CA ALA A 26 -10.99 -10.09 1.16
C ALA A 26 -9.85 -9.43 1.95
N TRP A 27 -9.16 -10.21 2.76
CA TRP A 27 -8.06 -9.69 3.56
C TRP A 27 -7.08 -10.78 3.96
N LEU A 28 -5.88 -10.38 4.35
CA LEU A 28 -4.81 -11.27 4.79
C LEU A 28 -3.87 -10.52 5.71
N VAL A 29 -3.41 -11.22 6.78
CA VAL A 29 -2.30 -10.78 7.63
C VAL A 29 -1.19 -11.81 7.56
N ALA A 30 0.05 -11.33 7.38
CA ALA A 30 1.24 -12.16 7.41
C ALA A 30 2.31 -11.58 8.34
N ASP A 31 3.21 -12.42 8.81
CA ASP A 31 4.40 -12.04 9.58
C ASP A 31 5.51 -11.48 8.68
N HIS A 32 6.66 -11.16 9.30
CA HIS A 32 7.84 -10.63 8.61
C HIS A 32 8.48 -11.58 7.60
N ASN A 33 8.21 -12.88 7.68
CA ASN A 33 8.70 -13.91 6.74
C ASN A 33 7.69 -14.21 5.61
N GLY A 34 6.53 -13.54 5.60
CA GLY A 34 5.46 -13.81 4.65
C GLY A 34 4.59 -15.02 5.02
N LYS A 35 4.77 -15.60 6.20
CA LYS A 35 3.88 -16.65 6.71
C LYS A 35 2.51 -16.04 7.00
N ILE A 36 1.48 -16.57 6.36
CA ILE A 36 0.10 -16.15 6.61
C ILE A 36 -0.29 -16.53 8.04
N LEU A 37 -0.77 -15.55 8.80
CA LEU A 37 -1.26 -15.71 10.15
C LEU A 37 -2.77 -15.93 10.15
N GLU A 38 -3.49 -15.14 9.34
CA GLU A 38 -4.95 -15.22 9.20
C GLU A 38 -5.40 -14.54 7.90
N GLY A 39 -6.62 -14.84 7.43
CA GLY A 39 -7.19 -14.20 6.26
C GLY A 39 -8.56 -14.77 5.87
N SER A 40 -9.24 -14.04 5.00
CA SER A 40 -10.52 -14.47 4.42
C SER A 40 -10.55 -14.11 2.94
N ASN A 41 -11.12 -15.00 2.13
CA ASN A 41 -11.25 -14.82 0.67
C ASN A 41 -9.93 -14.45 -0.03
N MET A 42 -8.80 -14.95 0.49
CA MET A 42 -7.45 -14.53 0.11
C MET A 42 -7.12 -14.72 -1.38
N SER A 43 -7.77 -15.67 -2.04
CA SER A 43 -7.58 -16.00 -3.46
C SER A 43 -8.64 -15.37 -4.38
N GLU A 44 -9.56 -14.59 -3.84
CA GLU A 44 -10.58 -13.90 -4.63
C GLU A 44 -9.94 -12.80 -5.47
N VAL A 45 -10.12 -12.86 -6.80
CA VAL A 45 -9.62 -11.82 -7.72
C VAL A 45 -10.52 -10.59 -7.62
N ARG A 46 -9.92 -9.46 -7.25
CA ARG A 46 -10.62 -8.19 -7.02
C ARG A 46 -9.89 -7.02 -7.66
N SER A 47 -10.65 -5.98 -8.00
CA SER A 47 -10.06 -4.70 -8.35
C SER A 47 -9.30 -4.11 -7.15
N ILE A 48 -8.08 -3.63 -7.39
CA ILE A 48 -7.14 -3.20 -6.35
C ILE A 48 -6.98 -1.68 -6.26
N ALA A 49 -7.65 -0.96 -7.15
CA ALA A 49 -7.56 0.50 -7.20
C ALA A 49 -6.09 0.98 -7.17
N SER A 50 -5.81 2.06 -6.45
CA SER A 50 -4.48 2.68 -6.41
C SER A 50 -3.38 1.88 -5.70
N ILE A 51 -3.64 0.65 -5.22
CA ILE A 51 -2.55 -0.26 -4.84
C ILE A 51 -1.64 -0.51 -6.06
N THR A 52 -2.18 -0.47 -7.26
CA THR A 52 -1.49 -0.48 -8.55
C THR A 52 -0.23 0.39 -8.59
N LYS A 53 -0.25 1.57 -7.94
CA LYS A 53 0.87 2.52 -7.97
C LYS A 53 2.15 2.02 -7.31
N LEU A 54 2.07 0.99 -6.46
CA LEU A 54 3.28 0.30 -5.98
C LEU A 54 3.98 -0.40 -7.13
N MET A 55 3.25 -1.14 -7.97
CA MET A 55 3.81 -1.79 -9.14
C MET A 55 4.40 -0.76 -10.12
N THR A 56 3.68 0.33 -10.37
CA THR A 56 4.15 1.43 -11.23
C THR A 56 5.47 2.01 -10.72
N ALA A 57 5.56 2.32 -9.41
CA ALA A 57 6.79 2.84 -8.80
C ALA A 57 7.95 1.84 -8.92
N MET A 58 7.70 0.55 -8.69
CA MET A 58 8.73 -0.50 -8.78
C MET A 58 9.30 -0.61 -10.19
N VAL A 59 8.46 -0.70 -11.24
CA VAL A 59 8.97 -0.85 -12.61
C VAL A 59 9.68 0.41 -13.10
N VAL A 60 9.25 1.59 -12.66
CA VAL A 60 9.95 2.86 -12.96
C VAL A 60 11.32 2.90 -12.28
N LEU A 61 11.44 2.42 -11.05
CA LEU A 61 12.73 2.31 -10.36
C LEU A 61 13.63 1.27 -11.02
N ASP A 62 13.08 0.13 -11.45
CA ASP A 62 13.82 -0.93 -12.15
C ASP A 62 14.34 -0.49 -13.53
N SER A 63 13.72 0.50 -14.15
CA SER A 63 14.14 1.00 -15.48
C SER A 63 15.51 1.68 -15.47
N GLY A 64 16.07 1.98 -14.29
CA GLY A 64 17.36 2.65 -14.14
C GLY A 64 17.39 4.12 -14.59
N GLN A 65 16.23 4.70 -14.93
CA GLN A 65 16.14 6.12 -15.31
C GLN A 65 16.52 7.02 -14.13
N SER A 66 17.20 8.15 -14.43
CA SER A 66 17.61 9.11 -13.41
C SER A 66 16.40 9.65 -12.62
N LEU A 67 16.47 9.55 -11.29
CA LEU A 67 15.46 10.08 -10.39
C LEU A 67 15.45 11.62 -10.37
N THR A 68 16.57 12.25 -10.67
CA THR A 68 16.72 13.71 -10.74
C THR A 68 16.34 14.28 -12.10
N GLU A 69 16.01 13.43 -13.09
CA GLU A 69 15.53 13.88 -14.39
C GLU A 69 14.24 14.67 -14.23
N ILE A 70 14.22 15.87 -14.80
CA ILE A 70 13.05 16.74 -14.81
C ILE A 70 12.13 16.32 -15.98
N ILE A 71 10.92 15.92 -15.65
CA ILE A 71 9.91 15.54 -16.63
C ILE A 71 9.34 16.79 -17.31
N PRO A 72 9.34 16.87 -18.65
CA PRO A 72 8.98 18.10 -19.39
C PRO A 72 7.53 18.53 -19.17
N LYS A 73 6.59 17.58 -19.00
CA LYS A 73 5.18 17.86 -18.74
C LYS A 73 4.98 18.46 -17.35
N LYS A 74 4.20 19.53 -17.26
CA LYS A 74 3.92 20.19 -15.99
C LYS A 74 2.82 19.45 -15.22
N LEU A 75 3.04 19.28 -13.92
CA LEU A 75 2.05 18.89 -12.92
C LEU A 75 2.00 19.98 -11.85
N TYR A 76 0.81 20.47 -11.50
CA TYR A 76 0.63 21.60 -10.58
C TYR A 76 1.41 22.86 -10.98
N ASN A 77 1.43 23.14 -12.29
CA ASN A 77 2.15 24.26 -12.92
C ASN A 77 3.68 24.20 -12.77
N LYS A 78 4.25 23.06 -12.40
CA LYS A 78 5.70 22.84 -12.34
C LYS A 78 6.14 21.61 -13.12
N GLN A 79 7.32 21.68 -13.66
CA GLN A 79 8.07 20.49 -14.08
C GLN A 79 8.67 19.86 -12.82
N LEU A 80 8.47 18.57 -12.65
CA LEU A 80 8.87 17.82 -11.46
C LEU A 80 9.90 16.76 -11.84
N THR A 81 10.75 16.40 -10.91
CA THR A 81 11.65 15.27 -11.09
C THR A 81 10.90 13.96 -11.02
N ARG A 82 11.48 12.91 -11.57
CA ARG A 82 10.92 11.54 -11.50
C ARG A 82 10.70 11.10 -10.06
N GLU A 83 11.64 11.41 -9.16
CA GLU A 83 11.53 11.14 -7.72
C GLU A 83 10.26 11.76 -7.13
N ILE A 84 10.04 13.05 -7.35
CA ILE A 84 8.86 13.76 -6.84
C ILE A 84 7.55 13.15 -7.41
N LEU A 85 7.56 12.69 -8.65
CA LEU A 85 6.38 12.01 -9.23
C LEU A 85 6.13 10.67 -8.53
N ILE A 86 7.17 9.91 -8.16
CA ILE A 86 7.05 8.68 -7.37
C ILE A 86 6.48 9.00 -5.99
N ASP A 87 7.02 10.02 -5.31
CA ASP A 87 6.51 10.46 -4.00
C ASP A 87 5.03 10.84 -4.08
N LEU A 88 4.62 11.61 -5.07
CA LEU A 88 3.22 11.99 -5.27
C LEU A 88 2.33 10.77 -5.55
N ALA A 89 2.80 9.80 -6.34
CA ALA A 89 2.07 8.58 -6.64
C ALA A 89 1.84 7.72 -5.39
N ILE A 90 2.82 7.65 -4.48
CA ILE A 90 2.74 6.84 -3.26
C ILE A 90 2.00 7.60 -2.15
N VAL A 91 2.46 8.81 -1.80
CA VAL A 91 1.96 9.61 -0.67
C VAL A 91 0.53 10.09 -0.89
N LYS A 92 0.34 10.89 -1.94
CA LYS A 92 -0.96 11.49 -2.28
C LYS A 92 -1.86 10.55 -3.08
N SER A 93 -1.30 9.46 -3.59
CA SER A 93 -1.98 8.59 -4.56
C SER A 93 -2.34 9.34 -5.86
N ASP A 94 -1.48 10.26 -6.32
CA ASP A 94 -1.73 11.10 -7.47
C ASP A 94 -1.76 10.31 -8.78
N ASN A 95 -2.89 10.38 -9.47
CA ASN A 95 -3.09 9.66 -10.73
C ASN A 95 -2.28 10.26 -11.87
N ASN A 96 -2.16 11.60 -11.92
CA ASN A 96 -1.42 12.25 -12.98
C ASN A 96 0.08 12.00 -12.83
N ALA A 97 0.59 11.96 -11.60
CA ALA A 97 1.98 11.58 -11.35
C ALA A 97 2.26 10.15 -11.82
N ALA A 98 1.42 9.19 -11.44
CA ALA A 98 1.56 7.79 -11.88
C ALA A 98 1.45 7.64 -13.42
N GLN A 99 0.52 8.37 -14.05
CA GLN A 99 0.38 8.41 -15.49
C GLN A 99 1.66 8.95 -16.17
N MET A 100 2.18 10.08 -15.67
CA MET A 100 3.41 10.69 -16.21
C MET A 100 4.62 9.77 -16.06
N LEU A 101 4.74 9.02 -14.99
CA LEU A 101 5.81 8.03 -14.80
C LEU A 101 5.83 7.01 -15.93
N CYS A 102 4.66 6.51 -16.36
CA CYS A 102 4.55 5.58 -17.48
C CYS A 102 4.61 6.28 -18.86
N ASP A 103 4.07 7.49 -19.01
CA ASP A 103 4.19 8.25 -20.27
C ASP A 103 5.67 8.49 -20.63
N TYR A 104 6.55 8.66 -19.63
CA TYR A 104 7.98 8.90 -19.79
C TYR A 104 8.84 7.68 -19.41
N TYR A 105 8.27 6.49 -19.41
CA TYR A 105 8.99 5.22 -19.25
C TYR A 105 9.76 4.90 -20.55
N PRO A 106 10.89 4.15 -20.51
CA PRO A 106 11.57 3.69 -21.72
C PRO A 106 10.62 2.90 -22.61
N GLY A 107 10.43 3.35 -23.86
CA GLY A 107 9.44 2.80 -24.78
C GLY A 107 8.00 3.32 -24.57
N GLY A 108 7.78 4.21 -23.60
CA GLY A 108 6.51 4.89 -23.35
C GLY A 108 5.48 4.07 -22.56
N TYR A 109 4.23 4.53 -22.61
CA TYR A 109 3.13 4.01 -21.82
C TYR A 109 2.92 2.49 -21.92
N ASN A 110 2.86 1.96 -23.14
CA ASN A 110 2.59 0.54 -23.38
C ASN A 110 3.72 -0.35 -22.81
N SER A 111 4.97 0.05 -22.98
CA SER A 111 6.12 -0.66 -22.42
C SER A 111 6.13 -0.63 -20.89
N CYS A 112 5.64 0.46 -20.28
CA CYS A 112 5.44 0.53 -18.82
C CYS A 112 4.40 -0.50 -18.37
N ILE A 113 3.23 -0.59 -19.02
CA ILE A 113 2.19 -1.57 -18.67
C ILE A 113 2.68 -2.99 -18.88
N GLU A 114 3.41 -3.25 -19.94
CA GLU A 114 4.04 -4.55 -20.18
C GLU A 114 5.03 -4.89 -19.06
N ALA A 115 5.91 -3.96 -18.68
CA ALA A 115 6.85 -4.15 -17.57
C ALA A 115 6.14 -4.44 -16.24
N MET A 116 5.00 -3.79 -15.95
CA MET A 116 4.18 -4.08 -14.77
C MET A 116 3.69 -5.54 -14.76
N ASN A 117 3.22 -6.05 -15.87
CA ASN A 117 2.74 -7.43 -15.98
C ASN A 117 3.90 -8.44 -15.97
N GLN A 118 5.03 -8.13 -16.62
CA GLN A 118 6.25 -8.95 -16.54
C GLN A 118 6.77 -9.02 -15.09
N LYS A 119 6.77 -7.91 -14.37
CA LYS A 119 7.14 -7.87 -12.96
C LYS A 119 6.18 -8.71 -12.11
N ALA A 120 4.87 -8.65 -12.38
CA ALA A 120 3.89 -9.49 -11.71
C ALA A 120 4.17 -10.98 -11.89
N LEU A 121 4.49 -11.41 -13.12
CA LEU A 121 4.88 -12.79 -13.42
C LEU A 121 6.17 -13.17 -12.67
N ALA A 122 7.19 -12.32 -12.69
CA ALA A 122 8.46 -12.55 -11.98
C ALA A 122 8.26 -12.71 -10.46
N LEU A 123 7.27 -12.01 -9.89
CA LEU A 123 6.86 -12.12 -8.50
C LEU A 123 5.88 -13.28 -8.26
N GLN A 124 5.57 -14.08 -9.27
CA GLN A 124 4.58 -15.19 -9.19
C GLN A 124 3.18 -14.71 -8.78
N MET A 125 2.80 -13.50 -9.17
CA MET A 125 1.47 -12.93 -8.96
C MET A 125 0.53 -13.37 -10.09
N ILE A 126 0.25 -14.67 -10.16
CA ILE A 126 -0.42 -15.31 -11.30
C ILE A 126 -1.90 -14.91 -11.48
N ASN A 127 -2.51 -14.36 -10.44
CA ASN A 127 -3.90 -13.88 -10.46
C ASN A 127 -3.98 -12.35 -10.55
N SER A 128 -2.91 -11.70 -11.02
CA SER A 128 -2.82 -10.24 -11.09
C SER A 128 -2.65 -9.76 -12.52
N THR A 129 -3.35 -8.67 -12.85
CA THR A 129 -3.28 -8.02 -14.15
C THR A 129 -3.27 -6.51 -13.98
N PHE A 130 -2.40 -5.83 -14.72
CA PHE A 130 -2.28 -4.39 -14.73
C PHE A 130 -2.58 -3.85 -16.13
N THR A 131 -3.54 -2.93 -16.25
CA THR A 131 -4.00 -2.33 -17.52
C THR A 131 -3.80 -0.82 -17.59
N ASP A 132 -3.53 -0.18 -16.44
CA ASP A 132 -3.17 1.22 -16.32
C ASP A 132 -2.24 1.45 -15.12
N PRO A 133 -1.43 2.54 -15.10
CA PRO A 133 -0.47 2.77 -14.02
C PRO A 133 -1.09 3.37 -12.76
N THR A 134 -2.37 3.73 -12.79
CA THR A 134 -3.01 4.52 -11.73
C THR A 134 -3.93 3.72 -10.83
N GLY A 135 -4.48 2.62 -11.35
CA GLY A 135 -5.54 1.83 -10.70
C GLY A 135 -6.93 2.48 -10.79
N ARG A 136 -7.14 3.43 -11.71
CA ARG A 136 -8.48 3.99 -11.98
C ARG A 136 -9.36 3.00 -12.73
N MET A 137 -8.78 2.20 -13.60
CA MET A 137 -9.51 1.15 -14.31
C MET A 137 -9.73 -0.04 -13.37
N HIS A 138 -10.97 -0.51 -13.30
CA HIS A 138 -11.34 -1.66 -12.47
C HIS A 138 -10.72 -2.98 -12.98
N THR A 139 -10.14 -2.99 -14.14
CA THR A 139 -9.41 -4.10 -14.76
C THR A 139 -8.02 -4.32 -14.18
N ASN A 140 -7.49 -3.38 -13.36
CA ASN A 140 -6.36 -3.67 -12.50
C ASN A 140 -6.83 -4.56 -11.35
N VAL A 141 -6.50 -5.83 -11.42
CA VAL A 141 -6.98 -6.85 -10.49
C VAL A 141 -5.84 -7.63 -9.86
N SER A 142 -6.09 -8.13 -8.67
CA SER A 142 -5.18 -9.02 -7.94
C SER A 142 -5.95 -9.78 -6.85
N THR A 143 -5.25 -10.62 -6.11
CA THR A 143 -5.73 -11.29 -4.90
C THR A 143 -4.98 -10.79 -3.68
N ALA A 144 -5.54 -10.96 -2.48
CA ALA A 144 -4.79 -10.65 -1.26
C ALA A 144 -3.49 -11.47 -1.16
N HIS A 145 -3.53 -12.70 -1.63
CA HIS A 145 -2.38 -13.60 -1.68
C HIS A 145 -1.27 -13.10 -2.62
N ASP A 146 -1.61 -12.57 -3.79
CA ASP A 146 -0.61 -12.00 -4.70
C ASP A 146 -0.07 -10.66 -4.20
N LEU A 147 -0.93 -9.85 -3.57
CA LEU A 147 -0.52 -8.55 -3.05
C LEU A 147 0.48 -8.64 -1.89
N ILE A 148 0.52 -9.72 -1.13
CA ILE A 148 1.61 -9.97 -0.16
C ILE A 148 2.96 -9.96 -0.88
N LYS A 149 3.07 -10.65 -2.02
CA LYS A 149 4.31 -10.71 -2.81
C LYS A 149 4.71 -9.32 -3.32
N LEU A 150 3.74 -8.54 -3.79
CA LEU A 150 3.95 -7.14 -4.19
C LEU A 150 4.49 -6.29 -3.03
N VAL A 151 3.89 -6.41 -1.84
CA VAL A 151 4.28 -5.63 -0.66
C VAL A 151 5.69 -6.01 -0.20
N PHE A 152 6.02 -7.29 -0.15
CA PHE A 152 7.38 -7.75 0.17
C PHE A 152 8.40 -7.23 -0.85
N ALA A 153 8.12 -7.34 -2.15
CA ALA A 153 8.99 -6.77 -3.16
C ALA A 153 9.13 -5.25 -3.02
N ALA A 154 8.02 -4.52 -2.80
CA ALA A 154 8.04 -3.06 -2.64
C ALA A 154 8.86 -2.61 -1.42
N SER A 155 8.91 -3.40 -0.35
CA SER A 155 9.68 -3.08 0.86
C SER A 155 11.20 -3.10 0.66
N THR A 156 11.69 -3.67 -0.44
CA THR A 156 13.11 -3.67 -0.78
C THR A 156 13.57 -2.39 -1.52
N TYR A 157 12.64 -1.50 -1.89
CA TYR A 157 12.94 -0.24 -2.59
C TYR A 157 13.02 0.92 -1.58
N PRO A 158 14.21 1.48 -1.31
CA PRO A 158 14.37 2.53 -0.29
C PRO A 158 13.45 3.74 -0.51
N LEU A 159 13.24 4.16 -1.77
CA LEU A 159 12.37 5.30 -2.08
C LEU A 159 10.90 5.00 -1.77
N ILE A 160 10.42 3.78 -2.01
CA ILE A 160 9.06 3.38 -1.65
C ILE A 160 8.90 3.35 -0.12
N VAL A 161 9.90 2.83 0.61
CA VAL A 161 9.91 2.84 2.08
C VAL A 161 9.89 4.27 2.61
N GLN A 162 10.73 5.15 2.06
CA GLN A 162 10.76 6.58 2.42
C GLN A 162 9.39 7.22 2.17
N ALA A 163 8.84 7.12 0.96
CA ALA A 163 7.54 7.70 0.61
C ALA A 163 6.40 7.15 1.48
N SER A 164 6.45 5.87 1.88
CA SER A 164 5.46 5.24 2.77
C SER A 164 5.39 5.87 4.16
N ASN A 165 6.46 6.54 4.61
CA ASN A 165 6.56 7.23 5.91
C ASN A 165 6.43 8.75 5.80
N MET A 166 6.36 9.32 4.61
CA MET A 166 6.17 10.75 4.43
C MET A 166 4.73 11.14 4.76
N ASP A 167 4.55 12.06 5.72
CA ASP A 167 3.24 12.62 6.07
C ASP A 167 2.65 13.46 4.94
N ALA A 168 3.52 14.16 4.18
CA ALA A 168 3.14 14.94 3.01
C ALA A 168 4.33 15.17 2.07
N VAL A 169 4.02 15.35 0.78
CA VAL A 169 4.92 15.94 -0.21
C VAL A 169 4.71 17.45 -0.19
N ARG A 170 5.81 18.20 -0.04
CA ARG A 170 5.77 19.67 0.09
C ARG A 170 6.74 20.34 -0.87
N TRP A 171 6.30 21.40 -1.52
CA TRP A 171 7.19 22.31 -2.23
C TRP A 171 6.65 23.74 -2.31
N ASN A 172 7.57 24.68 -2.51
CA ASN A 172 7.22 26.09 -2.67
C ASN A 172 6.88 26.41 -4.12
N ILE A 173 5.68 26.93 -4.38
CA ILE A 173 5.32 27.46 -5.71
C ILE A 173 5.87 28.86 -5.88
N SER A 174 5.87 29.66 -4.81
CA SER A 174 6.44 31.01 -4.75
C SER A 174 6.87 31.33 -3.32
N LYS A 175 7.53 32.50 -3.12
CA LYS A 175 7.95 32.96 -1.77
C LYS A 175 6.78 33.02 -0.76
N LYS A 176 5.51 33.04 -1.21
CA LYS A 176 4.31 33.15 -0.37
C LYS A 176 3.36 31.98 -0.46
N LYS A 177 3.64 30.96 -1.29
CA LYS A 177 2.70 29.86 -1.51
C LYS A 177 3.40 28.51 -1.51
N ASN A 178 3.09 27.72 -0.48
CA ASN A 178 3.49 26.33 -0.36
C ASN A 178 2.33 25.43 -0.79
N ILE A 179 2.63 24.33 -1.47
CA ILE A 179 1.69 23.22 -1.67
C ILE A 179 2.07 22.11 -0.72
N GLU A 180 1.08 21.53 -0.07
CA GLU A 180 1.19 20.34 0.75
C GLU A 180 0.21 19.28 0.26
N PHE A 181 0.69 18.09 -0.02
CA PHE A 181 -0.13 16.92 -0.39
C PHE A 181 0.07 15.83 0.64
N ARG A 182 -0.91 15.66 1.52
CA ARG A 182 -0.86 14.73 2.64
C ARG A 182 -0.97 13.29 2.20
N ASN A 183 -0.36 12.39 3.01
CA ASN A 183 -0.50 10.97 2.84
C ASN A 183 -1.97 10.52 2.96
N THR A 184 -2.36 9.61 2.08
CA THR A 184 -3.71 9.05 2.09
C THR A 184 -3.94 8.02 3.19
N ASN A 185 -2.88 7.50 3.82
CA ASN A 185 -2.96 6.73 5.05
C ASN A 185 -2.80 7.65 6.26
N SER A 186 -3.89 7.87 7.00
CA SER A 186 -3.92 8.74 8.17
C SER A 186 -3.12 8.23 9.38
N LEU A 187 -2.57 7.03 9.34
CA LEU A 187 -1.67 6.53 10.39
C LEU A 187 -0.24 7.07 10.22
N VAL A 188 0.13 7.51 9.01
CA VAL A 188 1.47 8.08 8.76
C VAL A 188 1.61 9.41 9.51
N GLY A 189 2.74 9.61 10.16
CA GLY A 189 2.98 10.79 11.01
C GLY A 189 2.42 10.70 12.42
N HIS A 190 1.80 9.57 12.81
CA HIS A 190 1.20 9.35 14.13
C HIS A 190 1.90 8.24 14.95
N GLY A 191 3.21 8.17 14.86
CA GLY A 191 4.03 7.24 15.65
C GLY A 191 4.14 5.82 15.07
N TYR A 192 3.49 5.54 13.94
CA TYR A 192 3.62 4.26 13.24
C TYR A 192 4.77 4.31 12.24
N LYS A 193 5.53 3.20 12.14
CA LYS A 193 6.61 3.04 11.18
C LYS A 193 6.22 2.01 10.13
N PHE A 194 6.34 2.39 8.86
CA PHE A 194 5.96 1.55 7.73
C PHE A 194 7.19 1.18 6.88
N LEU A 195 7.22 -0.06 6.39
CA LEU A 195 8.09 -0.44 5.28
C LEU A 195 7.36 -0.20 3.95
N VAL A 196 6.03 -0.42 3.93
CA VAL A 196 5.18 -0.13 2.77
C VAL A 196 3.83 0.37 3.27
N SER A 197 3.29 1.38 2.61
CA SER A 197 1.93 1.87 2.86
C SER A 197 1.30 2.38 1.56
N LYS A 198 0.18 1.80 1.17
CA LYS A 198 -0.60 2.30 0.03
C LYS A 198 -2.09 2.05 0.20
N THR A 199 -2.87 3.10 -0.03
CA THR A 199 -4.34 3.04 -0.04
C THR A 199 -4.87 3.05 -1.46
N GLY A 200 -6.09 2.51 -1.65
CA GLY A 200 -6.82 2.55 -2.90
C GLY A 200 -8.33 2.72 -2.71
N PHE A 201 -9.00 3.36 -3.64
CA PHE A 201 -10.46 3.43 -3.71
C PHE A 201 -10.92 3.76 -5.13
N ILE A 202 -11.79 2.95 -5.65
CA ILE A 202 -12.76 3.25 -6.72
C ILE A 202 -14.07 2.55 -6.35
N ASN A 203 -15.19 3.00 -6.89
CA ASN A 203 -16.51 2.42 -6.52
C ASN A 203 -16.56 0.90 -6.69
N LYS A 204 -15.98 0.36 -7.76
CA LYS A 204 -15.96 -1.09 -8.03
C LYS A 204 -15.06 -1.88 -7.06
N ALA A 205 -13.97 -1.27 -6.58
CA ALA A 205 -13.02 -1.93 -5.67
C ALA A 205 -13.43 -1.83 -4.20
N GLY A 206 -14.18 -0.79 -3.83
CA GLY A 206 -14.35 -0.42 -2.43
C GLY A 206 -13.06 0.16 -1.83
N GLY A 207 -12.96 0.18 -0.52
CA GLY A 207 -11.77 0.60 0.20
C GLY A 207 -10.69 -0.47 0.16
N CYS A 208 -9.49 -0.12 -0.32
CA CYS A 208 -8.33 -1.01 -0.36
C CYS A 208 -7.18 -0.38 0.43
N ILE A 209 -6.40 -1.20 1.11
CA ILE A 209 -5.13 -0.81 1.72
C ILE A 209 -4.18 -2.01 1.78
N VAL A 210 -2.91 -1.75 1.51
CA VAL A 210 -1.81 -2.64 1.88
C VAL A 210 -0.86 -1.88 2.78
N MET A 211 -0.34 -2.54 3.79
CA MET A 211 0.71 -1.99 4.64
C MET A 211 1.60 -3.08 5.20
N MET A 212 2.90 -2.79 5.26
CA MET A 212 3.87 -3.53 6.07
C MET A 212 4.29 -2.57 7.17
N ILE A 213 3.92 -2.89 8.41
CA ILE A 213 4.00 -2.00 9.57
C ILE A 213 4.78 -2.67 10.70
N ASP A 214 5.62 -1.89 11.38
CA ASP A 214 6.29 -2.31 12.60
C ASP A 214 5.34 -2.15 13.78
N THR A 215 5.11 -3.25 14.53
CA THR A 215 4.21 -3.31 15.68
C THR A 215 4.94 -3.84 16.90
N ALA A 216 4.31 -3.76 18.08
CA ALA A 216 4.86 -4.35 19.30
C ALA A 216 5.08 -5.88 19.18
N ASN A 217 4.32 -6.55 18.31
CA ASN A 217 4.43 -7.98 18.04
C ASN A 217 5.37 -8.29 16.85
N GLY A 218 6.16 -7.31 16.38
CA GLY A 218 7.01 -7.40 15.22
C GLY A 218 6.32 -6.91 13.93
N ILE A 219 7.00 -7.06 12.80
CA ILE A 219 6.48 -6.60 11.50
C ILE A 219 5.26 -7.42 11.09
N ARG A 220 4.20 -6.72 10.70
CA ARG A 220 2.99 -7.31 10.12
C ARG A 220 2.73 -6.74 8.73
N THR A 221 2.39 -7.63 7.81
CA THR A 221 1.90 -7.24 6.50
C THR A 221 0.40 -7.47 6.44
N VAL A 222 -0.34 -6.41 6.15
CA VAL A 222 -1.81 -6.44 6.05
C VAL A 222 -2.20 -6.08 4.63
N VAL A 223 -3.02 -6.91 4.02
CA VAL A 223 -3.73 -6.65 2.77
C VAL A 223 -5.22 -6.66 3.07
N LEU A 224 -5.92 -5.63 2.64
CA LEU A 224 -7.35 -5.49 2.84
C LEU A 224 -7.99 -4.92 1.57
N LEU A 225 -8.98 -5.64 1.02
CA LEU A 225 -9.66 -5.33 -0.23
C LEU A 225 -11.17 -5.29 -0.02
N GLY A 226 -11.85 -4.35 -0.67
CA GLY A 226 -13.29 -4.28 -0.67
C GLY A 226 -13.91 -3.85 0.65
N SER A 227 -13.21 -3.07 1.48
CA SER A 227 -13.80 -2.41 2.65
C SER A 227 -14.91 -1.45 2.22
N LYS A 228 -15.94 -1.27 3.05
CA LYS A 228 -17.17 -0.54 2.75
C LYS A 228 -16.91 0.84 2.13
N ASN A 229 -15.86 1.55 2.60
CA ASN A 229 -15.50 2.87 2.09
C ASN A 229 -14.08 3.28 2.51
N THR A 230 -13.71 4.53 2.21
CA THR A 230 -12.38 5.07 2.56
C THR A 230 -12.18 5.30 4.06
N LYS A 231 -13.24 5.39 4.86
CA LYS A 231 -13.16 5.66 6.31
C LYS A 231 -12.98 4.37 7.11
N THR A 232 -13.46 3.22 6.59
CA THR A 232 -13.41 1.93 7.28
C THR A 232 -12.08 1.18 7.07
N ARG A 233 -11.47 1.27 5.88
CA ARG A 233 -10.28 0.49 5.50
C ARG A 233 -9.07 0.68 6.42
N ILE A 234 -8.82 1.92 6.91
CA ILE A 234 -7.64 2.21 7.75
C ILE A 234 -7.83 1.69 9.17
N PRO A 235 -8.95 1.97 9.87
CA PRO A 235 -9.24 1.37 11.17
C PRO A 235 -9.23 -0.16 11.14
N GLU A 236 -9.85 -0.78 10.13
CA GLU A 236 -9.86 -2.24 9.95
C GLU A 236 -8.43 -2.81 9.77
N ALA A 237 -7.62 -2.21 8.91
CA ALA A 237 -6.24 -2.65 8.70
C ALA A 237 -5.37 -2.46 9.95
N LYS A 238 -5.55 -1.35 10.69
CA LYS A 238 -4.89 -1.12 11.98
C LYS A 238 -5.26 -2.21 12.97
N MET A 239 -6.55 -2.50 13.12
CA MET A 239 -7.02 -3.56 14.03
C MET A 239 -6.38 -4.90 13.69
N LEU A 240 -6.40 -5.32 12.42
CA LEU A 240 -5.77 -6.55 11.98
C LEU A 240 -4.28 -6.61 12.30
N SER A 241 -3.53 -5.51 12.11
CA SER A 241 -2.09 -5.48 12.39
C SER A 241 -1.74 -5.58 13.89
N MET A 242 -2.69 -5.30 14.76
CA MET A 242 -2.48 -5.36 16.24
C MET A 242 -3.00 -6.67 16.85
N LEU A 243 -3.96 -7.35 16.21
CA LEU A 243 -4.54 -8.60 16.68
C LEU A 243 -3.61 -9.80 16.47
N TYR A 244 -2.85 -9.81 15.41
CA TYR A 244 -1.98 -10.90 14.99
C TYR A 244 -0.51 -10.49 15.10
#